data_ae9da383f2854492295ef0482872cd6f
#
_entry.id   ae9da383f2854492295ef0482872cd6f
#
_cell.length_a   1.000
_cell.length_b   1.000
_cell.length_c   1.000
_cell.angle_alpha   90.00
_cell.angle_beta   90.00
_cell.angle_gamma   90.00
#
_symmetry.space_group_name_H-M   'P 1'
#
loop_
_entity.id
_entity.type
_entity.pdbx_description
1 polymer ?
#
loop_
_entity_poly.entity_id
_entity_poly.type
_entity_poly.pdbx_seq_one_letter_code
_entity_poly.pdbx_strand_id
1 'polypeptide(L)'
;MSTPQTLAQKLIAQAAGMPAVREGEIVNCRVDLAMFHDSSGPRRLKPMLEELGARIWDPSRVVLVMDHFVPEADDDARRIVRIARDWAAEQGLPHVHDSQGICHVVLPQKGHLRPGLFCVGGDSHSPTGGAFGSYMFGIGSTEMLGVVVTGEIWVKVPRTLRMRWQGRLADGVCAKDMMLHMIGRLGMNGGDYQAVEFAGDTVRGLSMAERMTLSNLSAELGAQAGLVAPDATTAAWLREVGVTVSDEELARWQTDEGAACIDHDFDATGLVPMVALPHSPQNGRTVDAVADEPVQLAYIGACTGAKLEDLQAAARVLAG
;
A
#
# COMPACT_ATOMS: atom_id res chain seq x y z
N MET A 1 16.23 24.90 16.37
CA MET A 1 14.94 24.39 15.84
C MET A 1 15.26 23.20 14.96
N SER A 2 14.54 22.10 15.10
CA SER A 2 14.71 20.94 14.23
C SER A 2 14.26 21.30 12.80
N THR A 3 14.93 20.77 11.79
CA THR A 3 14.52 20.93 10.38
C THR A 3 13.14 20.30 10.19
N PRO A 4 12.17 21.01 9.58
CA PRO A 4 10.85 20.41 9.27
C PRO A 4 10.98 19.14 8.44
N GLN A 5 10.21 18.10 8.77
CA GLN A 5 10.27 16.80 8.16
C GLN A 5 8.92 16.45 7.49
N THR A 6 8.95 15.82 6.34
CA THR A 6 7.76 15.23 5.74
C THR A 6 7.35 13.96 6.48
N LEU A 7 6.11 13.48 6.31
CA LEU A 7 5.67 12.21 6.87
C LEU A 7 6.61 11.06 6.50
N ALA A 8 7.02 10.97 5.23
CA ALA A 8 7.99 9.97 4.77
C ALA A 8 9.31 10.05 5.53
N GLN A 9 9.86 11.25 5.68
CA GLN A 9 11.12 11.47 6.41
C GLN A 9 11.00 11.09 7.89
N LYS A 10 9.89 11.44 8.55
CA LYS A 10 9.66 11.05 9.96
C LYS A 10 9.62 9.54 10.16
N LEU A 11 8.91 8.83 9.26
CA LEU A 11 8.81 7.37 9.32
C LEU A 11 10.16 6.70 9.09
N ILE A 12 10.92 7.16 8.10
CA ILE A 12 12.27 6.67 7.81
C ILE A 12 13.25 7.01 8.95
N ALA A 13 13.20 8.23 9.49
CA ALA A 13 14.05 8.64 10.61
C ALA A 13 13.81 7.77 11.85
N GLN A 14 12.53 7.48 12.17
CA GLN A 14 12.22 6.57 13.28
C GLN A 14 12.78 5.16 13.04
N ALA A 15 12.58 4.60 11.85
CA ALA A 15 13.08 3.28 11.48
C ALA A 15 14.63 3.21 11.53
N ALA A 16 15.30 4.30 11.17
CA ALA A 16 16.75 4.43 11.23
C ALA A 16 17.28 4.75 12.65
N GLY A 17 16.40 5.00 13.62
CA GLY A 17 16.81 5.42 14.96
C GLY A 17 17.46 6.81 15.00
N MET A 18 17.11 7.67 14.06
CA MET A 18 17.66 9.01 13.87
C MET A 18 16.63 10.08 14.25
N PRO A 19 17.06 11.25 14.75
CA PRO A 19 16.13 12.33 15.07
C PRO A 19 15.52 13.00 13.83
N ALA A 20 16.18 12.94 12.68
CA ALA A 20 15.75 13.45 11.39
C ALA A 20 16.62 12.86 10.26
N VAL A 21 16.11 12.85 9.04
CA VAL A 21 16.83 12.43 7.82
C VAL A 21 16.71 13.48 6.73
N ARG A 22 17.59 13.43 5.74
CA ARG A 22 17.58 14.35 4.60
C ARG A 22 17.36 13.61 3.29
N GLU A 23 16.70 14.28 2.34
CA GLU A 23 16.58 13.80 0.97
C GLU A 23 17.95 13.35 0.42
N GLY A 24 17.94 12.18 -0.23
CA GLY A 24 19.13 11.59 -0.84
C GLY A 24 20.10 10.88 0.11
N GLU A 25 19.91 11.01 1.41
CA GLU A 25 20.70 10.30 2.43
C GLU A 25 20.41 8.79 2.35
N ILE A 26 21.43 7.96 2.51
CA ILE A 26 21.27 6.51 2.58
C ILE A 26 21.32 6.11 4.05
N VAL A 27 20.24 5.50 4.52
CA VAL A 27 20.08 5.09 5.92
C VAL A 27 19.68 3.62 6.01
N ASN A 28 20.11 2.96 7.08
CA ASN A 28 19.68 1.59 7.39
C ASN A 28 18.47 1.66 8.32
N CYS A 29 17.35 1.04 7.92
CA CYS A 29 16.09 1.07 8.62
C CYS A 29 15.77 -0.30 9.22
N ARG A 30 15.31 -0.33 10.45
CA ARG A 30 14.72 -1.51 11.07
C ARG A 30 13.30 -1.72 10.51
N VAL A 31 13.01 -2.95 10.14
CA VAL A 31 11.69 -3.33 9.62
C VAL A 31 10.79 -3.75 10.78
N ASP A 32 9.64 -3.10 10.90
CA ASP A 32 8.63 -3.45 11.90
C ASP A 32 7.76 -4.63 11.46
N LEU A 33 7.52 -4.76 10.16
CA LEU A 33 6.74 -5.84 9.58
C LEU A 33 7.24 -6.19 8.18
N ALA A 34 7.47 -7.48 7.93
CA ALA A 34 7.70 -8.03 6.59
C ALA A 34 6.51 -8.89 6.19
N MET A 35 5.83 -8.53 5.09
CA MET A 35 4.73 -9.30 4.53
C MET A 35 5.15 -9.98 3.25
N PHE A 36 4.78 -11.22 3.08
CA PHE A 36 4.85 -11.88 1.78
C PHE A 36 3.69 -12.85 1.63
N HIS A 37 3.46 -13.27 0.40
CA HIS A 37 2.39 -14.19 0.05
C HIS A 37 2.95 -15.50 -0.52
N ASP A 38 2.09 -16.47 -0.75
CA ASP A 38 2.44 -17.81 -1.25
C ASP A 38 3.27 -17.77 -2.54
N SER A 39 3.06 -16.80 -3.43
CA SER A 39 3.80 -16.67 -4.69
C SER A 39 5.22 -16.12 -4.52
N SER A 40 5.42 -15.07 -3.72
CA SER A 40 6.71 -14.37 -3.57
C SER A 40 7.55 -14.86 -2.39
N GLY A 41 6.92 -15.50 -1.40
CA GLY A 41 7.51 -15.83 -0.11
C GLY A 41 8.15 -17.23 -0.08
N PRO A 42 7.55 -18.21 0.62
CA PRO A 42 8.22 -19.47 1.02
C PRO A 42 8.83 -20.23 -0.14
N ARG A 43 8.17 -20.31 -1.27
CA ARG A 43 8.68 -21.00 -2.47
C ARG A 43 10.04 -20.49 -2.93
N ARG A 44 10.29 -19.19 -2.75
CA ARG A 44 11.55 -18.53 -3.16
C ARG A 44 12.53 -18.43 -2.01
N LEU A 45 12.05 -18.07 -0.82
CA LEU A 45 12.90 -17.79 0.35
C LEU A 45 13.44 -19.05 1.01
N LYS A 46 12.65 -20.15 1.07
CA LYS A 46 13.06 -21.40 1.74
C LYS A 46 14.42 -21.91 1.22
N PRO A 47 14.62 -22.17 -0.09
CA PRO A 47 15.90 -22.68 -0.57
C PRO A 47 17.06 -21.70 -0.34
N MET A 48 16.82 -20.39 -0.40
CA MET A 48 17.85 -19.38 -0.15
C MET A 48 18.26 -19.32 1.33
N LEU A 49 17.30 -19.46 2.25
CA LEU A 49 17.58 -19.54 3.70
C LEU A 49 18.34 -20.82 4.06
N GLU A 50 17.96 -21.95 3.45
CA GLU A 50 18.64 -23.24 3.65
C GLU A 50 20.09 -23.18 3.16
N GLU A 51 20.34 -22.58 1.98
CA GLU A 51 21.70 -22.40 1.43
C GLU A 51 22.58 -21.53 2.35
N LEU A 52 22.01 -20.48 2.94
CA LEU A 52 22.71 -19.61 3.88
C LEU A 52 22.84 -20.20 5.29
N GLY A 53 22.13 -21.29 5.61
CA GLY A 53 22.01 -21.81 6.99
C GLY A 53 21.39 -20.78 7.94
N ALA A 54 20.58 -19.86 7.42
CA ALA A 54 20.00 -18.75 8.17
C ALA A 54 18.56 -19.07 8.62
N ARG A 55 18.09 -18.29 9.59
CA ARG A 55 16.72 -18.32 10.11
C ARG A 55 16.09 -16.94 10.04
N ILE A 56 14.75 -16.89 10.14
CA ILE A 56 14.01 -15.63 10.30
C ILE A 56 14.46 -14.94 11.59
N TRP A 57 14.78 -13.63 11.51
CA TRP A 57 15.25 -12.83 12.64
C TRP A 57 14.23 -12.72 13.79
N ASP A 58 12.97 -12.53 13.43
CA ASP A 58 11.85 -12.45 14.38
C ASP A 58 10.55 -12.90 13.69
N PRO A 59 10.10 -14.15 13.93
CA PRO A 59 8.87 -14.66 13.34
C PRO A 59 7.62 -13.83 13.66
N SER A 60 7.60 -13.09 14.79
CA SER A 60 6.45 -12.26 15.18
C SER A 60 6.28 -11.01 14.31
N ARG A 61 7.30 -10.65 13.55
CA ARG A 61 7.31 -9.51 12.61
C ARG A 61 7.09 -9.93 11.17
N VAL A 62 6.79 -11.20 10.95
CA VAL A 62 6.54 -11.75 9.61
C VAL A 62 5.07 -12.13 9.47
N VAL A 63 4.45 -11.66 8.40
CA VAL A 63 3.08 -12.02 8.03
C VAL A 63 3.10 -12.77 6.70
N LEU A 64 2.55 -13.96 6.68
CA LEU A 64 2.34 -14.76 5.46
C LEU A 64 0.86 -14.76 5.10
N VAL A 65 0.54 -14.37 3.88
CA VAL A 65 -0.84 -14.44 3.35
C VAL A 65 -0.87 -15.39 2.15
N MET A 66 -1.77 -16.34 2.14
CA MET A 66 -2.02 -17.21 0.99
C MET A 66 -3.24 -16.71 0.24
N ASP A 67 -3.00 -16.01 -0.85
CA ASP A 67 -4.02 -15.30 -1.65
C ASP A 67 -3.82 -15.36 -3.16
N HIS A 68 -2.63 -15.75 -3.66
CA HIS A 68 -2.31 -15.77 -5.08
C HIS A 68 -2.60 -17.13 -5.74
N PHE A 69 -2.42 -18.24 -5.00
CA PHE A 69 -2.65 -19.60 -5.48
C PHE A 69 -3.84 -20.28 -4.80
N VAL A 70 -4.75 -19.50 -4.29
CA VAL A 70 -6.01 -19.96 -3.68
C VAL A 70 -7.21 -19.42 -4.48
N PRO A 71 -8.27 -20.22 -4.71
CA PRO A 71 -8.39 -21.63 -4.40
C PRO A 71 -7.37 -22.49 -5.17
N GLU A 72 -6.95 -23.61 -4.57
CA GLU A 72 -5.94 -24.52 -5.11
C GLU A 72 -6.49 -25.28 -6.34
N ALA A 73 -6.62 -24.59 -7.49
CA ALA A 73 -7.35 -25.06 -8.67
C ALA A 73 -6.63 -26.21 -9.43
N ASP A 74 -5.29 -26.27 -9.33
CA ASP A 74 -4.46 -27.25 -10.01
C ASP A 74 -3.34 -27.79 -9.11
N ASP A 75 -2.53 -28.72 -9.63
CA ASP A 75 -1.45 -29.38 -8.88
C ASP A 75 -0.32 -28.42 -8.52
N ASP A 76 -0.05 -27.41 -9.36
CA ASP A 76 0.97 -26.40 -9.09
C ASP A 76 0.53 -25.48 -7.95
N ALA A 77 -0.72 -25.01 -7.97
CA ALA A 77 -1.29 -24.22 -6.88
C ALA A 77 -1.26 -25.00 -5.56
N ARG A 78 -1.72 -26.28 -5.57
CA ARG A 78 -1.65 -27.17 -4.40
C ARG A 78 -0.24 -27.33 -3.86
N ARG A 79 0.75 -27.49 -4.74
CA ARG A 79 2.16 -27.61 -4.35
C ARG A 79 2.69 -26.33 -3.72
N ILE A 80 2.39 -25.18 -4.30
CA ILE A 80 2.86 -23.87 -3.83
C ILE A 80 2.27 -23.54 -2.45
N VAL A 81 0.97 -23.71 -2.28
CA VAL A 81 0.29 -23.46 -1.01
C VAL A 81 0.75 -24.43 0.07
N ARG A 82 0.99 -25.70 -0.27
CA ARG A 82 1.57 -26.66 0.67
C ARG A 82 2.95 -26.24 1.15
N ILE A 83 3.84 -25.82 0.24
CA ILE A 83 5.17 -25.30 0.61
C ILE A 83 5.03 -24.13 1.58
N ALA A 84 4.07 -23.24 1.35
CA ALA A 84 3.83 -22.10 2.22
C ALA A 84 3.36 -22.52 3.63
N ARG A 85 2.41 -23.46 3.72
CA ARG A 85 1.91 -23.99 5.00
C ARG A 85 3.01 -24.71 5.79
N ASP A 86 3.74 -25.62 5.11
CA ASP A 86 4.80 -26.39 5.74
C ASP A 86 5.92 -25.49 6.26
N TRP A 87 6.36 -24.53 5.44
CA TRP A 87 7.40 -23.59 5.82
C TRP A 87 6.97 -22.65 6.97
N ALA A 88 5.72 -22.18 6.96
CA ALA A 88 5.19 -21.38 8.06
C ALA A 88 5.21 -22.13 9.40
N ALA A 89 4.86 -23.41 9.37
CA ALA A 89 4.94 -24.30 10.53
C ALA A 89 6.39 -24.55 10.98
N GLU A 90 7.31 -24.82 10.02
CA GLU A 90 8.75 -25.00 10.27
C GLU A 90 9.39 -23.76 10.92
N GLN A 91 8.98 -22.57 10.49
CA GLN A 91 9.48 -21.30 11.03
C GLN A 91 8.75 -20.81 12.28
N GLY A 92 7.65 -21.45 12.66
CA GLY A 92 6.83 -21.05 13.81
C GLY A 92 6.19 -19.68 13.63
N LEU A 93 5.73 -19.35 12.42
CA LEU A 93 5.10 -18.05 12.13
C LEU A 93 3.77 -17.91 12.86
N PRO A 94 3.57 -16.90 13.72
CA PRO A 94 2.30 -16.69 14.42
C PRO A 94 1.23 -16.03 13.53
N HIS A 95 1.65 -15.34 12.46
CA HIS A 95 0.76 -14.56 11.60
C HIS A 95 0.67 -15.18 10.20
N VAL A 96 -0.19 -16.20 10.09
CA VAL A 96 -0.48 -16.89 8.83
C VAL A 96 -1.94 -16.75 8.49
N HIS A 97 -2.24 -16.19 7.32
CA HIS A 97 -3.61 -15.98 6.84
C HIS A 97 -3.83 -16.79 5.56
N ASP A 98 -4.36 -18.00 5.74
CA ASP A 98 -4.62 -18.94 4.65
C ASP A 98 -6.02 -18.72 4.08
N SER A 99 -6.12 -18.36 2.79
CA SER A 99 -7.39 -18.21 2.05
C SER A 99 -8.39 -17.24 2.71
N GLN A 100 -7.89 -16.20 3.40
CA GLN A 100 -8.73 -15.23 4.13
C GLN A 100 -9.02 -13.96 3.33
N GLY A 101 -8.44 -13.81 2.16
CA GLY A 101 -8.59 -12.65 1.30
C GLY A 101 -7.24 -12.10 0.81
N ILE A 102 -7.29 -11.00 0.07
CA ILE A 102 -6.14 -10.34 -0.55
C ILE A 102 -5.22 -9.76 0.54
N CYS A 103 -3.91 -9.99 0.43
CA CYS A 103 -2.93 -9.57 1.43
C CYS A 103 -3.05 -8.09 1.84
N HIS A 104 -3.23 -7.19 0.88
CA HIS A 104 -3.36 -5.75 1.14
C HIS A 104 -4.65 -5.36 1.89
N VAL A 105 -5.65 -6.23 1.90
CA VAL A 105 -6.89 -6.06 2.66
C VAL A 105 -6.82 -6.81 4.00
N VAL A 106 -6.24 -8.01 3.99
CA VAL A 106 -6.09 -8.85 5.20
C VAL A 106 -5.19 -8.17 6.23
N LEU A 107 -4.05 -7.60 5.81
CA LEU A 107 -3.13 -6.96 6.74
C LEU A 107 -3.81 -5.92 7.66
N PRO A 108 -4.48 -4.90 7.13
CA PRO A 108 -5.16 -3.94 7.98
C PRO A 108 -6.32 -4.56 8.75
N GLN A 109 -7.15 -5.42 8.13
CA GLN A 109 -8.28 -6.07 8.81
C GLN A 109 -7.88 -6.93 10.00
N LYS A 110 -6.65 -7.42 10.02
CA LYS A 110 -6.08 -8.19 11.16
C LYS A 110 -5.28 -7.33 12.12
N GLY A 111 -5.31 -6.00 11.96
CA GLY A 111 -4.63 -5.07 12.85
C GLY A 111 -3.11 -5.04 12.71
N HIS A 112 -2.56 -5.54 11.61
CA HIS A 112 -1.10 -5.56 11.39
C HIS A 112 -0.53 -4.20 10.99
N LEU A 113 -1.37 -3.26 10.59
CA LEU A 113 -0.96 -1.92 10.17
C LEU A 113 -1.46 -0.85 11.14
N ARG A 114 -0.60 0.13 11.44
CA ARG A 114 -0.93 1.32 12.23
C ARG A 114 0.04 2.44 11.94
N PRO A 115 -0.27 3.68 12.32
CA PRO A 115 0.64 4.81 12.14
C PRO A 115 2.02 4.55 12.72
N GLY A 116 3.05 5.01 12.04
CA GLY A 116 4.43 4.97 12.52
C GLY A 116 5.23 3.72 12.17
N LEU A 117 4.63 2.69 11.59
CA LEU A 117 5.36 1.48 11.20
C LEU A 117 6.18 1.69 9.92
N PHE A 118 7.34 1.03 9.87
CA PHE A 118 8.15 0.88 8.67
C PHE A 118 8.10 -0.57 8.21
N CYS A 119 7.46 -0.80 7.07
CA CYS A 119 7.08 -2.13 6.60
C CYS A 119 7.63 -2.39 5.19
N VAL A 120 7.86 -3.66 4.89
CA VAL A 120 8.17 -4.11 3.54
C VAL A 120 7.22 -5.22 3.10
N GLY A 121 6.97 -5.31 1.80
CA GLY A 121 6.14 -6.37 1.24
C GLY A 121 6.78 -7.03 0.03
N GLY A 122 6.53 -8.31 -0.15
CA GLY A 122 6.93 -9.09 -1.33
C GLY A 122 5.96 -8.95 -2.49
N ASP A 123 5.26 -7.82 -2.57
CA ASP A 123 4.27 -7.50 -3.61
C ASP A 123 4.38 -6.03 -4.03
N SER A 124 4.13 -5.74 -5.31
CA SER A 124 4.24 -4.39 -5.88
C SER A 124 3.24 -3.39 -5.30
N HIS A 125 2.07 -3.84 -4.83
CA HIS A 125 1.03 -3.00 -4.23
C HIS A 125 1.15 -2.86 -2.71
N SER A 126 2.29 -3.26 -2.13
CA SER A 126 2.60 -3.04 -0.71
C SER A 126 2.45 -1.58 -0.24
N PRO A 127 2.62 -0.54 -1.10
CA PRO A 127 2.30 0.83 -0.71
C PRO A 127 0.90 1.05 -0.14
N THR A 128 -0.05 0.12 -0.31
CA THR A 128 -1.38 0.14 0.32
C THR A 128 -1.33 0.41 1.83
N GLY A 129 -0.28 -0.07 2.51
CA GLY A 129 -0.07 0.18 3.94
C GLY A 129 0.09 1.66 4.30
N GLY A 130 0.49 2.49 3.34
CA GLY A 130 0.63 3.93 3.54
C GLY A 130 -0.68 4.67 3.83
N ALA A 131 -1.83 4.08 3.50
CA ALA A 131 -3.15 4.60 3.86
C ALA A 131 -3.36 4.71 5.38
N PHE A 132 -2.59 3.97 6.16
CA PHE A 132 -2.65 3.92 7.62
C PHE A 132 -1.56 4.75 8.31
N GLY A 133 -0.83 5.59 7.55
CA GLY A 133 0.30 6.34 8.10
C GLY A 133 1.53 5.47 8.41
N SER A 134 1.67 4.32 7.72
CA SER A 134 2.87 3.48 7.74
C SER A 134 3.73 3.79 6.50
N TYR A 135 5.05 3.67 6.60
CA TYR A 135 5.89 3.62 5.40
C TYR A 135 5.98 2.18 4.93
N MET A 136 5.28 1.84 3.86
CA MET A 136 5.29 0.49 3.33
C MET A 136 5.55 0.50 1.82
N PHE A 137 6.44 -0.39 1.37
CA PHE A 137 6.82 -0.51 -0.03
C PHE A 137 7.16 -1.94 -0.43
N GLY A 138 7.10 -2.21 -1.74
CA GLY A 138 7.42 -3.50 -2.30
C GLY A 138 8.91 -3.70 -2.51
N ILE A 139 9.40 -4.91 -2.20
CA ILE A 139 10.80 -5.31 -2.40
C ILE A 139 10.90 -6.66 -3.11
N GLY A 140 12.01 -6.87 -3.81
CA GLY A 140 12.31 -8.14 -4.48
C GLY A 140 12.68 -9.27 -3.52
N SER A 141 12.66 -10.51 -4.02
CA SER A 141 12.94 -11.71 -3.19
C SER A 141 14.33 -11.70 -2.56
N THR A 142 15.34 -11.14 -3.24
CA THR A 142 16.71 -11.06 -2.71
C THR A 142 16.79 -10.05 -1.55
N GLU A 143 16.14 -8.91 -1.68
CA GLU A 143 16.04 -7.92 -0.59
C GLU A 143 15.22 -8.48 0.57
N MET A 144 14.11 -9.17 0.26
CA MET A 144 13.29 -9.83 1.28
C MET A 144 14.09 -10.88 2.05
N LEU A 145 14.98 -11.64 1.37
CA LEU A 145 15.91 -12.56 2.05
C LEU A 145 16.78 -11.79 3.06
N GLY A 146 17.38 -10.68 2.66
CA GLY A 146 18.15 -9.82 3.56
C GLY A 146 17.32 -9.39 4.77
N VAL A 147 16.09 -8.90 4.53
CA VAL A 147 15.18 -8.47 5.60
C VAL A 147 14.83 -9.60 6.55
N VAL A 148 14.43 -10.78 6.06
CA VAL A 148 14.02 -11.88 6.96
C VAL A 148 15.18 -12.46 7.76
N VAL A 149 16.41 -12.24 7.34
CA VAL A 149 17.61 -12.66 8.10
C VAL A 149 18.06 -11.59 9.09
N THR A 150 18.04 -10.31 8.72
CA THR A 150 18.63 -9.22 9.51
C THR A 150 17.62 -8.36 10.25
N GLY A 151 16.37 -8.31 9.78
CA GLY A 151 15.36 -7.35 10.25
C GLY A 151 15.59 -5.92 9.77
N GLU A 152 16.47 -5.72 8.79
CA GLU A 152 16.89 -4.39 8.35
C GLU A 152 16.94 -4.28 6.82
N ILE A 153 16.75 -3.06 6.33
CA ILE A 153 16.92 -2.70 4.92
C ILE A 153 17.48 -1.28 4.82
N TRP A 154 18.37 -1.05 3.86
CA TRP A 154 18.80 0.30 3.56
C TRP A 154 17.82 0.96 2.59
N VAL A 155 17.61 2.26 2.75
CA VAL A 155 16.84 3.08 1.82
C VAL A 155 17.59 4.38 1.53
N LYS A 156 17.47 4.86 0.31
CA LYS A 156 17.79 6.24 -0.02
C LYS A 156 16.56 7.08 0.29
N VAL A 157 16.67 8.02 1.21
CA VAL A 157 15.56 8.89 1.62
C VAL A 157 14.98 9.61 0.39
N PRO A 158 13.71 9.36 0.05
CA PRO A 158 13.11 9.94 -1.15
C PRO A 158 12.70 11.40 -0.93
N ARG A 159 12.49 12.11 -2.03
CA ARG A 159 11.69 13.34 -2.02
C ARG A 159 10.23 13.00 -1.70
N THR A 160 9.48 13.99 -1.24
CA THR A 160 8.04 13.87 -1.10
C THR A 160 7.34 14.63 -2.22
N LEU A 161 6.61 13.88 -3.05
CA LEU A 161 5.67 14.42 -4.04
C LEU A 161 4.32 14.52 -3.37
N ARG A 162 3.81 15.73 -3.14
CA ARG A 162 2.55 15.92 -2.45
C ARG A 162 1.42 16.20 -3.42
N MET A 163 0.49 15.25 -3.54
CA MET A 163 -0.69 15.33 -4.40
C MET A 163 -1.84 15.96 -3.63
N ARG A 164 -2.03 17.26 -3.81
CA ARG A 164 -3.06 18.03 -3.09
C ARG A 164 -4.36 18.05 -3.88
N TRP A 165 -5.38 17.40 -3.33
CA TRP A 165 -6.72 17.36 -3.90
C TRP A 165 -7.66 18.29 -3.13
N GLN A 166 -8.27 19.21 -3.83
CA GLN A 166 -9.24 20.18 -3.28
C GLN A 166 -10.62 19.93 -3.91
N GLY A 167 -11.66 20.38 -3.21
CA GLY A 167 -13.01 20.23 -3.67
C GLY A 167 -13.64 18.90 -3.23
N ARG A 168 -14.80 18.57 -3.81
CA ARG A 168 -15.58 17.40 -3.47
C ARG A 168 -15.81 16.53 -4.70
N LEU A 169 -15.64 15.24 -4.55
CA LEU A 169 -15.99 14.26 -5.58
C LEU A 169 -17.50 14.28 -5.84
N ALA A 170 -17.88 14.19 -7.10
CA ALA A 170 -19.26 14.00 -7.50
C ALA A 170 -19.73 12.57 -7.17
N ASP A 171 -21.06 12.37 -7.13
CA ASP A 171 -21.62 11.04 -6.96
C ASP A 171 -21.17 10.11 -8.10
N GLY A 172 -20.76 8.90 -7.75
CA GLY A 172 -20.24 7.91 -8.71
C GLY A 172 -18.74 8.06 -9.03
N VAL A 173 -18.09 9.11 -8.54
CA VAL A 173 -16.63 9.29 -8.67
C VAL A 173 -15.94 8.83 -7.39
N CYS A 174 -14.84 8.10 -7.53
CA CYS A 174 -14.12 7.48 -6.42
C CYS A 174 -12.59 7.70 -6.49
N ALA A 175 -11.88 7.22 -5.49
CA ALA A 175 -10.42 7.32 -5.42
C ALA A 175 -9.71 6.70 -6.62
N LYS A 176 -10.28 5.69 -7.26
CA LYS A 176 -9.71 5.10 -8.49
C LYS A 176 -9.74 6.08 -9.65
N ASP A 177 -10.80 6.88 -9.77
CA ASP A 177 -10.88 7.93 -10.80
C ASP A 177 -9.83 9.01 -10.56
N MET A 178 -9.59 9.40 -9.29
CA MET A 178 -8.51 10.30 -8.92
C MET A 178 -7.15 9.76 -9.39
N MET A 179 -6.88 8.48 -9.15
CA MET A 179 -5.61 7.86 -9.56
C MET A 179 -5.48 7.75 -11.07
N LEU A 180 -6.52 7.33 -11.79
CA LEU A 180 -6.49 7.27 -13.26
C LEU A 180 -6.29 8.66 -13.87
N HIS A 181 -6.89 9.69 -13.29
CA HIS A 181 -6.66 11.08 -13.70
C HIS A 181 -5.19 11.49 -13.48
N MET A 182 -4.62 11.21 -12.32
CA MET A 182 -3.23 11.53 -11.99
C MET A 182 -2.24 10.79 -12.91
N ILE A 183 -2.44 9.47 -13.07
CA ILE A 183 -1.57 8.65 -13.93
C ILE A 183 -1.67 9.10 -15.39
N GLY A 184 -2.88 9.45 -15.84
CA GLY A 184 -3.08 10.01 -17.19
C GLY A 184 -2.35 11.34 -17.40
N ARG A 185 -2.23 12.18 -16.35
CA ARG A 185 -1.56 13.49 -16.41
C ARG A 185 -0.06 13.42 -16.19
N LEU A 186 0.41 12.60 -15.27
CA LEU A 186 1.82 12.52 -14.84
C LEU A 186 2.58 11.37 -15.51
N GLY A 187 1.88 10.39 -16.06
CA GLY A 187 2.44 9.16 -16.61
C GLY A 187 2.71 8.11 -15.52
N MET A 188 2.99 6.88 -15.95
CA MET A 188 3.31 5.76 -15.05
C MET A 188 4.66 5.92 -14.31
N ASN A 189 5.50 6.85 -14.73
CA ASN A 189 6.76 7.20 -14.06
C ASN A 189 6.65 8.51 -13.27
N GLY A 190 5.43 9.06 -13.11
CA GLY A 190 5.21 10.33 -12.42
C GLY A 190 5.66 10.34 -10.97
N GLY A 191 5.70 9.19 -10.32
CA GLY A 191 6.19 9.00 -8.95
C GLY A 191 7.70 8.93 -8.84
N ASP A 192 8.45 8.69 -9.94
CA ASP A 192 9.93 8.67 -10.00
C ASP A 192 10.59 7.88 -8.85
N TYR A 193 9.96 6.82 -8.40
CA TYR A 193 10.36 6.02 -7.23
C TYR A 193 10.54 6.86 -5.94
N GLN A 194 9.79 7.98 -5.82
CA GLN A 194 9.76 8.85 -4.66
C GLN A 194 8.60 8.47 -3.72
N ALA A 195 8.52 9.13 -2.57
CA ALA A 195 7.35 9.02 -1.70
C ALA A 195 6.24 9.95 -2.20
N VAL A 196 5.05 9.41 -2.44
CA VAL A 196 3.86 10.19 -2.74
C VAL A 196 3.06 10.40 -1.46
N GLU A 197 2.70 11.64 -1.14
CA GLU A 197 1.81 11.99 -0.04
C GLU A 197 0.51 12.57 -0.59
N PHE A 198 -0.61 11.89 -0.35
CA PHE A 198 -1.93 12.37 -0.71
C PHE A 198 -2.47 13.29 0.37
N ALA A 199 -2.88 14.49 0.00
CA ALA A 199 -3.31 15.54 0.91
C ALA A 199 -4.47 16.36 0.33
N GLY A 200 -5.02 17.25 1.15
CA GLY A 200 -6.11 18.17 0.78
C GLY A 200 -7.47 17.75 1.32
N ASP A 201 -8.47 18.61 1.12
CA ASP A 201 -9.81 18.42 1.71
C ASP A 201 -10.50 17.17 1.16
N THR A 202 -10.34 16.92 -0.14
CA THR A 202 -10.89 15.72 -0.80
C THR A 202 -10.37 14.46 -0.11
N VAL A 203 -9.04 14.34 0.09
CA VAL A 203 -8.43 13.16 0.71
C VAL A 203 -8.87 12.97 2.15
N ARG A 204 -9.02 14.06 2.92
CA ARG A 204 -9.55 13.99 4.29
C ARG A 204 -10.99 13.47 4.34
N GLY A 205 -11.78 13.74 3.31
CA GLY A 205 -13.16 13.27 3.17
C GLY A 205 -13.31 11.82 2.72
N LEU A 206 -12.24 11.16 2.26
CA LEU A 206 -12.29 9.78 1.80
C LEU A 206 -12.43 8.78 2.95
N SER A 207 -13.15 7.69 2.68
CA SER A 207 -13.16 6.51 3.56
C SER A 207 -11.78 5.82 3.57
N MET A 208 -11.55 4.93 4.55
CA MET A 208 -10.30 4.15 4.56
C MET A 208 -10.16 3.25 3.35
N ALA A 209 -11.27 2.69 2.83
CA ALA A 209 -11.25 1.87 1.63
C ALA A 209 -10.76 2.68 0.40
N GLU A 210 -11.18 3.93 0.27
CA GLU A 210 -10.71 4.82 -0.80
C GLU A 210 -9.26 5.27 -0.59
N ARG A 211 -8.83 5.58 0.65
CA ARG A 211 -7.43 5.88 0.96
C ARG A 211 -6.51 4.70 0.65
N MET A 212 -6.95 3.47 0.92
CA MET A 212 -6.24 2.26 0.51
C MET A 212 -6.09 2.18 -1.01
N THR A 213 -7.11 2.58 -1.78
CA THR A 213 -7.05 2.63 -3.24
C THR A 213 -6.04 3.66 -3.74
N LEU A 214 -5.97 4.86 -3.15
CA LEU A 214 -4.94 5.86 -3.47
C LEU A 214 -3.54 5.31 -3.23
N SER A 215 -3.29 4.80 -2.03
CA SER A 215 -1.99 4.27 -1.63
C SER A 215 -1.59 3.05 -2.48
N ASN A 216 -2.53 2.16 -2.80
CA ASN A 216 -2.33 1.00 -3.64
C ASN A 216 -1.87 1.40 -5.06
N LEU A 217 -2.62 2.26 -5.73
CA LEU A 217 -2.34 2.69 -7.10
C LEU A 217 -1.13 3.65 -7.22
N SER A 218 -0.48 4.02 -6.12
CA SER A 218 0.80 4.72 -6.18
C SER A 218 1.89 3.86 -6.84
N ALA A 219 1.72 2.53 -6.83
CA ALA A 219 2.59 1.60 -7.57
C ALA A 219 2.51 1.83 -9.10
N GLU A 220 1.30 2.02 -9.66
CA GLU A 220 1.12 2.34 -11.08
C GLU A 220 1.60 3.74 -11.44
N LEU A 221 1.62 4.65 -10.48
CA LEU A 221 2.25 5.97 -10.65
C LEU A 221 3.79 5.87 -10.65
N GLY A 222 4.35 4.72 -10.28
CA GLY A 222 5.79 4.49 -10.19
C GLY A 222 6.43 5.04 -8.91
N ALA A 223 5.66 5.21 -7.84
CA ALA A 223 6.16 5.66 -6.55
C ALA A 223 6.73 4.50 -5.71
N GLN A 224 7.66 4.81 -4.80
CA GLN A 224 8.13 3.87 -3.80
C GLN A 224 7.06 3.61 -2.72
N ALA A 225 6.43 4.66 -2.23
CA ALA A 225 5.38 4.59 -1.21
C ALA A 225 4.27 5.59 -1.52
N GLY A 226 3.04 5.28 -1.10
CA GLY A 226 1.88 6.16 -1.22
C GLY A 226 1.27 6.38 0.16
N LEU A 227 1.42 7.59 0.71
CA LEU A 227 1.15 7.90 2.10
C LEU A 227 -0.12 8.77 2.23
N VAL A 228 -0.92 8.47 3.23
CA VAL A 228 -1.96 9.36 3.75
C VAL A 228 -1.65 9.61 5.22
N ALA A 229 -1.54 10.88 5.61
CA ALA A 229 -1.35 11.23 7.01
C ALA A 229 -2.56 10.73 7.84
N PRO A 230 -2.32 10.00 8.94
CA PRO A 230 -3.39 9.43 9.73
C PRO A 230 -4.20 10.51 10.44
N ASP A 231 -5.51 10.30 10.54
CA ASP A 231 -6.45 11.21 11.17
C ASP A 231 -7.54 10.46 11.96
N ALA A 232 -8.60 11.16 12.33
CA ALA A 232 -9.73 10.59 13.07
C ALA A 232 -10.41 9.44 12.29
N THR A 233 -10.46 9.50 10.95
CA THR A 233 -10.98 8.41 10.10
C THR A 233 -10.12 7.16 10.23
N THR A 234 -8.80 7.33 10.21
CA THR A 234 -7.83 6.24 10.41
C THR A 234 -8.01 5.63 11.81
N ALA A 235 -8.09 6.46 12.85
CA ALA A 235 -8.25 5.99 14.23
C ALA A 235 -9.59 5.26 14.46
N ALA A 236 -10.68 5.76 13.87
CA ALA A 236 -12.00 5.12 13.94
C ALA A 236 -11.97 3.72 13.31
N TRP A 237 -11.42 3.60 12.12
CA TRP A 237 -11.31 2.32 11.42
C TRP A 237 -10.42 1.32 12.16
N LEU A 238 -9.25 1.76 12.64
CA LEU A 238 -8.32 0.89 13.40
C LEU A 238 -8.95 0.38 14.69
N ARG A 239 -9.79 1.19 15.35
CA ARG A 239 -10.51 0.77 16.55
C ARG A 239 -11.47 -0.39 16.27
N GLU A 240 -12.09 -0.45 15.09
CA GLU A 240 -12.99 -1.56 14.69
C GLU A 240 -12.24 -2.89 14.59
N VAL A 241 -10.95 -2.85 14.26
CA VAL A 241 -10.08 -4.03 14.20
C VAL A 241 -9.25 -4.26 15.48
N GLY A 242 -9.59 -3.54 16.57
CA GLY A 242 -8.96 -3.71 17.87
C GLY A 242 -7.64 -2.97 18.09
N VAL A 243 -7.28 -2.06 17.19
CA VAL A 243 -6.06 -1.22 17.30
C VAL A 243 -6.43 0.16 17.79
N THR A 244 -5.85 0.58 18.93
CA THR A 244 -6.04 1.92 19.46
C THR A 244 -4.88 2.82 19.07
N VAL A 245 -5.19 4.02 18.60
CA VAL A 245 -4.23 5.07 18.27
C VAL A 245 -4.63 6.32 19.04
N SER A 246 -3.65 6.96 19.70
CA SER A 246 -3.88 8.19 20.44
C SER A 246 -3.86 9.44 19.54
N ASP A 247 -4.47 10.53 20.01
CA ASP A 247 -4.41 11.81 19.30
C ASP A 247 -2.96 12.33 19.17
N GLU A 248 -2.10 12.01 20.14
CA GLU A 248 -0.67 12.34 20.10
C GLU A 248 0.05 11.58 18.97
N GLU A 249 -0.26 10.29 18.78
CA GLU A 249 0.27 9.51 17.65
C GLU A 249 -0.21 10.05 16.32
N LEU A 250 -1.50 10.41 16.20
CA LEU A 250 -2.04 11.04 14.99
C LEU A 250 -1.34 12.37 14.67
N ALA A 251 -1.13 13.21 15.68
CA ALA A 251 -0.46 14.50 15.53
C ALA A 251 1.03 14.34 15.15
N ARG A 252 1.70 13.33 15.70
CA ARG A 252 3.10 13.03 15.41
C ARG A 252 3.34 12.72 13.93
N TRP A 253 2.44 11.96 13.31
CA TRP A 253 2.57 11.45 11.95
C TRP A 253 1.92 12.37 10.91
N GLN A 254 2.19 13.66 11.03
CA GLN A 254 1.84 14.68 10.04
C GLN A 254 3.11 15.23 9.39
N THR A 255 3.03 15.66 8.15
CA THR A 255 4.10 16.48 7.52
C THR A 255 4.18 17.82 8.24
N ASP A 256 5.38 18.23 8.67
CA ASP A 256 5.59 19.49 9.36
C ASP A 256 5.29 20.68 8.44
N GLU A 257 4.80 21.76 9.04
CA GLU A 257 4.70 23.03 8.32
C GLU A 257 6.10 23.48 7.85
N GLY A 258 6.21 23.86 6.57
CA GLY A 258 7.48 24.23 5.95
C GLY A 258 8.39 23.08 5.55
N ALA A 259 7.98 21.81 5.71
CA ALA A 259 8.73 20.69 5.15
C ALA A 259 8.76 20.75 3.62
N ALA A 260 9.91 20.39 3.04
CA ALA A 260 10.12 20.46 1.60
C ALA A 260 9.32 19.36 0.87
N CYS A 261 8.32 19.79 0.09
CA CYS A 261 7.53 18.93 -0.78
C CYS A 261 7.52 19.51 -2.21
N ILE A 262 7.37 18.62 -3.19
CA ILE A 262 7.03 19.01 -4.56
C ILE A 262 5.51 18.88 -4.69
N ASP A 263 4.82 20.02 -4.78
CA ASP A 263 3.37 20.07 -4.80
C ASP A 263 2.80 19.90 -6.21
N HIS A 264 1.78 19.04 -6.31
CA HIS A 264 0.92 18.89 -7.46
C HIS A 264 -0.53 19.13 -7.02
N ASP A 265 -1.17 20.14 -7.61
CA ASP A 265 -2.54 20.52 -7.27
C ASP A 265 -3.55 19.92 -8.24
N PHE A 266 -4.63 19.40 -7.68
CA PHE A 266 -5.75 18.79 -8.39
C PHE A 266 -7.09 19.32 -7.84
N ASP A 267 -8.06 19.47 -8.74
CA ASP A 267 -9.44 19.82 -8.41
C ASP A 267 -10.35 18.61 -8.61
N ALA A 268 -10.98 18.16 -7.52
CA ALA A 268 -11.90 17.05 -7.53
C ALA A 268 -13.31 17.44 -8.05
N THR A 269 -13.63 18.74 -8.06
CA THR A 269 -14.99 19.24 -8.39
C THR A 269 -15.41 18.92 -9.82
N GLY A 270 -14.44 18.95 -10.74
CA GLY A 270 -14.67 18.66 -12.16
C GLY A 270 -14.34 17.22 -12.57
N LEU A 271 -13.96 16.36 -11.63
CA LEU A 271 -13.62 14.98 -11.94
C LEU A 271 -14.88 14.17 -12.24
N VAL A 272 -14.86 13.40 -13.31
CA VAL A 272 -15.91 12.51 -13.75
C VAL A 272 -15.41 11.06 -13.74
N PRO A 273 -16.29 10.05 -13.79
CA PRO A 273 -15.87 8.66 -13.85
C PRO A 273 -14.88 8.38 -14.97
N MET A 274 -13.84 7.65 -14.66
CA MET A 274 -12.70 7.37 -15.54
C MET A 274 -12.60 5.88 -15.87
N VAL A 275 -12.05 5.58 -17.02
CA VAL A 275 -11.67 4.23 -17.44
C VAL A 275 -10.29 4.25 -18.09
N ALA A 276 -9.50 3.22 -17.86
CA ALA A 276 -8.23 3.03 -18.57
C ALA A 276 -8.46 2.17 -19.81
N LEU A 277 -8.10 2.69 -20.96
CA LEU A 277 -8.11 1.91 -22.21
C LEU A 277 -6.91 0.93 -22.22
N PRO A 278 -7.00 -0.18 -22.99
CA PRO A 278 -5.87 -1.08 -23.16
C PRO A 278 -4.63 -0.32 -23.66
N HIS A 279 -3.47 -0.58 -23.24
CA HIS A 279 -2.85 -1.61 -22.42
C HIS A 279 -2.10 -0.97 -21.25
N SER A 280 -2.55 0.19 -20.75
CA SER A 280 -1.86 0.94 -19.72
C SER A 280 -2.83 1.79 -18.90
N PRO A 281 -2.69 1.87 -17.56
CA PRO A 281 -3.44 2.80 -16.72
C PRO A 281 -3.29 4.27 -17.13
N GLN A 282 -2.21 4.63 -17.82
CA GLN A 282 -1.99 6.00 -18.32
C GLN A 282 -2.92 6.35 -19.50
N ASN A 283 -3.57 5.35 -20.13
CA ASN A 283 -4.56 5.56 -21.18
C ASN A 283 -5.94 5.96 -20.62
N GLY A 284 -5.95 6.68 -19.50
CA GLY A 284 -7.17 7.16 -18.84
C GLY A 284 -8.04 8.01 -19.76
N ARG A 285 -9.33 7.74 -19.79
CA ARG A 285 -10.37 8.50 -20.49
C ARG A 285 -11.57 8.65 -19.57
N THR A 286 -12.41 9.64 -19.84
CA THR A 286 -13.72 9.73 -19.19
C THR A 286 -14.62 8.62 -19.73
N VAL A 287 -15.53 8.09 -18.93
CA VAL A 287 -16.46 7.02 -19.37
C VAL A 287 -17.29 7.46 -20.57
N ASP A 288 -17.74 8.72 -20.61
CA ASP A 288 -18.51 9.26 -21.73
C ASP A 288 -17.75 9.24 -23.07
N ALA A 289 -16.43 9.39 -23.02
CA ALA A 289 -15.60 9.37 -24.22
C ALA A 289 -15.46 7.98 -24.86
N VAL A 290 -15.90 6.93 -24.17
CA VAL A 290 -15.81 5.52 -24.59
C VAL A 290 -17.13 4.78 -24.43
N ALA A 291 -18.25 5.51 -24.39
CA ALA A 291 -19.59 4.95 -24.13
C ALA A 291 -20.03 3.90 -25.17
N ASP A 292 -19.50 3.97 -26.37
CA ASP A 292 -19.85 3.05 -27.48
C ASP A 292 -18.99 1.75 -27.49
N GLU A 293 -18.01 1.62 -26.59
CA GLU A 293 -17.16 0.43 -26.53
C GLU A 293 -17.90 -0.76 -25.91
N PRO A 294 -18.01 -1.90 -26.62
CA PRO A 294 -18.72 -3.06 -26.11
C PRO A 294 -17.95 -3.78 -25.01
N VAL A 295 -18.63 -4.05 -23.89
CA VAL A 295 -18.06 -4.82 -22.76
C VAL A 295 -18.72 -6.20 -22.72
N GLN A 296 -17.96 -7.27 -22.96
CA GLN A 296 -18.44 -8.65 -22.92
C GLN A 296 -18.35 -9.26 -21.52
N LEU A 297 -17.39 -8.82 -20.72
CA LEU A 297 -17.17 -9.32 -19.36
C LEU A 297 -16.75 -8.17 -18.45
N ALA A 298 -17.45 -7.99 -17.34
CA ALA A 298 -17.06 -7.07 -16.27
C ALA A 298 -16.58 -7.87 -15.06
N TYR A 299 -15.30 -7.64 -14.65
CA TYR A 299 -14.72 -8.25 -13.46
C TYR A 299 -14.68 -7.22 -12.32
N ILE A 300 -15.27 -7.58 -11.18
CA ILE A 300 -15.23 -6.78 -9.94
C ILE A 300 -14.34 -7.50 -8.95
N GLY A 301 -13.19 -6.92 -8.62
CA GLY A 301 -12.23 -7.59 -7.79
C GLY A 301 -10.88 -6.89 -7.70
N ALA A 302 -9.85 -7.67 -7.42
CA ALA A 302 -8.46 -7.26 -7.16
C ALA A 302 -8.30 -6.39 -5.90
N CYS A 303 -7.05 -6.00 -5.61
CA CYS A 303 -6.71 -5.26 -4.38
C CYS A 303 -7.32 -3.85 -4.32
N THR A 304 -7.67 -3.25 -5.46
CA THR A 304 -8.28 -1.93 -5.55
C THR A 304 -9.81 -1.92 -5.57
N GLY A 305 -10.45 -3.06 -5.87
CA GLY A 305 -11.90 -3.11 -6.12
C GLY A 305 -12.63 -4.26 -5.42
N ALA A 306 -12.04 -4.89 -4.40
CA ALA A 306 -12.63 -6.04 -3.70
C ALA A 306 -12.94 -5.77 -2.21
N LYS A 307 -12.83 -4.53 -1.77
CA LYS A 307 -13.26 -4.18 -0.40
C LYS A 307 -14.78 -4.12 -0.31
N LEU A 308 -15.34 -4.23 0.88
CA LEU A 308 -16.80 -4.25 1.07
C LEU A 308 -17.49 -3.04 0.44
N GLU A 309 -16.92 -1.84 0.60
CA GLU A 309 -17.47 -0.61 0.03
C GLU A 309 -17.48 -0.63 -1.51
N ASP A 310 -16.44 -1.21 -2.13
CA ASP A 310 -16.35 -1.35 -3.59
C ASP A 310 -17.45 -2.29 -4.11
N LEU A 311 -17.65 -3.42 -3.43
CA LEU A 311 -18.71 -4.38 -3.78
C LEU A 311 -20.12 -3.78 -3.58
N GLN A 312 -20.29 -2.99 -2.51
CA GLN A 312 -21.55 -2.27 -2.29
C GLN A 312 -21.81 -1.20 -3.37
N ALA A 313 -20.75 -0.50 -3.82
CA ALA A 313 -20.88 0.45 -4.93
C ALA A 313 -21.27 -0.24 -6.22
N ALA A 314 -20.63 -1.37 -6.55
CA ALA A 314 -20.98 -2.17 -7.72
C ALA A 314 -22.43 -2.72 -7.63
N ALA A 315 -22.85 -3.18 -6.45
CA ALA A 315 -24.21 -3.67 -6.24
C ALA A 315 -25.26 -2.58 -6.48
N ARG A 316 -24.99 -1.33 -6.07
CA ARG A 316 -25.92 -0.20 -6.35
C ARG A 316 -26.06 0.05 -7.85
N VAL A 317 -24.97 -0.02 -8.61
CA VAL A 317 -25.01 0.15 -10.08
C VAL A 317 -25.79 -0.99 -10.74
N LEU A 318 -25.61 -2.23 -10.29
CA LEU A 318 -26.26 -3.39 -10.85
C LEU A 318 -27.76 -3.50 -10.48
N ALA A 319 -28.16 -2.88 -9.39
CA ALA A 319 -29.57 -2.88 -8.96
C ALA A 319 -30.46 -1.92 -9.76
N GLY A 320 -29.90 -0.96 -10.48
CA GLY A 320 -30.61 0.05 -11.29
C GLY A 320 -30.95 1.29 -10.52
#